data_a512dea68b7db80b2cc5a43bed248a5e
#
_entry.id   a512dea68b7db80b2cc5a43bed248a5e
#
_cell.length_a   1.000
_cell.length_b   1.000
_cell.length_c   1.000
_cell.angle_alpha   90.00
_cell.angle_beta   90.00
_cell.angle_gamma   90.00
#
_symmetry.space_group_name_H-M   'P 1'
#
loop_
_entity.id
_entity.type
_entity.pdbx_description
1 polymer ?
#
loop_
_entity_poly.entity_id
_entity_poly.type
_entity_poly.pdbx_seq_one_letter_code
_entity_poly.pdbx_strand_id
1 'polypeptide(L)'
;MKLILSTSNIMSGGPSVIRRHIFEKSNIELTSSLLANCTAHQSTPPISNTTNGTLPSKPSYKSWTTQQDSALWIPTHIASPLVEPREAYDITVKLFYLPNIPADRRCVQTREAIDLVLKELGASSIDLLIVSFPGMSFDADDEESDLDDPPSAPMSENDNEADAGDGAPEDIDTMLTTWRTLETLHSEGLVSKLGIAEFNVTKLEKFLSQTKVKPSVNQINVRDCCVVPKPLILYAKQQQIELLTHNDCTNVLPPGTLREILGSGDKGVGVLAREGETGDGVEKLKGDVEPQWVVKYTAVVKDRGVVESKGYFAVAELRD
;
A
#
# COMPACT_ATOMS: atom_id res chain seq x y z
N MET A 1 -19.32 2.59 -7.10
CA MET A 1 -18.54 1.99 -8.23
C MET A 1 -17.13 1.73 -7.74
N LYS A 2 -16.53 0.59 -8.13
CA LYS A 2 -15.15 0.26 -7.73
C LYS A 2 -14.14 0.96 -8.62
N LEU A 3 -13.08 1.50 -8.01
CA LEU A 3 -11.93 2.10 -8.67
C LEU A 3 -10.69 1.26 -8.36
N ILE A 4 -9.90 0.94 -9.38
CA ILE A 4 -8.60 0.26 -9.23
C ILE A 4 -7.52 1.17 -9.78
N LEU A 5 -6.66 1.65 -8.90
CA LEU A 5 -5.55 2.51 -9.25
C LEU A 5 -4.26 1.69 -9.30
N SER A 6 -3.47 1.86 -10.35
CA SER A 6 -2.20 1.16 -10.52
C SER A 6 -1.06 2.14 -10.74
N THR A 7 0.07 1.89 -10.08
CA THR A 7 1.32 2.59 -10.39
C THR A 7 2.03 2.02 -11.61
N SER A 8 1.60 0.85 -12.09
CA SER A 8 2.39 -0.02 -12.95
C SER A 8 3.75 -0.36 -12.30
N ASN A 9 4.66 -1.00 -13.06
CA ASN A 9 5.99 -1.29 -12.56
C ASN A 9 6.82 0.01 -12.46
N ILE A 10 7.06 0.49 -11.24
CA ILE A 10 7.81 1.73 -10.99
C ILE A 10 9.32 1.60 -11.26
N MET A 11 9.82 0.38 -11.48
CA MET A 11 11.23 0.14 -11.85
C MET A 11 11.48 0.33 -13.36
N SER A 12 10.45 0.23 -14.19
CA SER A 12 10.54 0.38 -15.64
C SER A 12 10.39 1.83 -16.13
N GLY A 13 10.12 2.77 -15.24
CA GLY A 13 10.03 4.19 -15.55
C GLY A 13 11.35 4.70 -16.11
N GLY A 14 11.32 5.25 -17.34
CA GLY A 14 12.47 5.80 -18.05
C GLY A 14 13.25 6.90 -17.27
N PRO A 15 13.99 7.78 -17.95
CA PRO A 15 14.91 8.75 -17.32
C PRO A 15 14.27 9.76 -16.36
N SER A 16 12.95 9.75 -16.22
CA SER A 16 12.18 10.50 -15.22
C SER A 16 12.10 9.82 -13.86
N VAL A 17 12.86 8.75 -13.61
CA VAL A 17 13.02 8.22 -12.25
C VAL A 17 13.59 9.34 -11.39
N ILE A 18 12.69 10.05 -10.72
CA ILE A 18 13.06 11.04 -9.71
C ILE A 18 13.94 10.29 -8.72
N ARG A 19 15.19 10.75 -8.57
CA ARG A 19 16.07 10.23 -7.53
C ARG A 19 15.40 10.50 -6.20
N ARG A 20 14.71 9.50 -5.67
CA ARG A 20 14.02 9.63 -4.40
C ARG A 20 15.03 9.67 -3.28
N HIS A 21 14.80 10.53 -2.31
CA HIS A 21 15.54 10.50 -1.06
C HIS A 21 15.31 9.14 -0.39
N ILE A 22 16.39 8.54 0.14
CA ILE A 22 16.34 7.24 0.85
C ILE A 22 15.34 7.25 2.02
N PHE A 23 15.03 8.45 2.53
CA PHE A 23 14.09 8.69 3.64
C PHE A 23 12.68 9.11 3.20
N GLU A 24 12.33 8.96 1.91
CA GLU A 24 10.98 9.31 1.45
C GLU A 24 9.95 8.31 2.01
N LYS A 25 8.87 8.85 2.59
CA LYS A 25 7.78 8.04 3.17
C LYS A 25 7.10 7.21 2.06
N SER A 26 6.62 6.00 2.40
CA SER A 26 5.97 5.11 1.43
C SER A 26 4.68 5.69 0.83
N ASN A 27 3.94 6.53 1.58
CA ASN A 27 2.77 7.23 1.04
C ASN A 27 3.15 8.19 -0.10
N ILE A 28 4.31 8.84 -0.01
CA ILE A 28 4.83 9.70 -1.09
C ILE A 28 5.22 8.86 -2.30
N GLU A 29 5.84 7.69 -2.09
CA GLU A 29 6.15 6.77 -3.20
C GLU A 29 4.87 6.32 -3.93
N LEU A 30 3.84 5.94 -3.19
CA LEU A 30 2.55 5.55 -3.76
C LEU A 30 1.91 6.70 -4.55
N THR A 31 1.72 7.85 -3.90
CA THR A 31 0.96 8.98 -4.47
C THR A 31 1.68 9.60 -5.66
N SER A 32 3.01 9.80 -5.55
CA SER A 32 3.81 10.32 -6.67
C SER A 32 3.85 9.36 -7.86
N SER A 33 3.90 8.04 -7.61
CA SER A 33 3.91 7.04 -8.68
C SER A 33 2.54 6.92 -9.36
N LEU A 34 1.44 6.99 -8.60
CA LEU A 34 0.09 7.04 -9.17
C LEU A 34 -0.09 8.27 -10.07
N LEU A 35 0.32 9.44 -9.55
CA LEU A 35 0.21 10.69 -10.29
C LEU A 35 1.06 10.68 -11.57
N ALA A 36 2.29 10.18 -11.48
CA ALA A 36 3.19 10.06 -12.63
C ALA A 36 2.63 9.10 -13.69
N ASN A 37 2.09 7.94 -13.27
CA ASN A 37 1.50 6.97 -14.20
C ASN A 37 0.25 7.54 -14.89
N CYS A 38 -0.65 8.19 -14.16
CA CYS A 38 -1.81 8.86 -14.73
C CYS A 38 -1.42 9.96 -15.71
N THR A 39 -0.43 10.79 -15.36
CA THR A 39 0.06 11.88 -16.21
C THR A 39 0.68 11.35 -17.51
N ALA A 40 1.43 10.27 -17.44
CA ALA A 40 2.02 9.62 -18.62
C ALA A 40 0.93 9.15 -19.61
N HIS A 41 -0.16 8.57 -19.10
CA HIS A 41 -1.29 8.14 -19.95
C HIS A 41 -2.09 9.31 -20.52
N GLN A 42 -2.17 10.44 -19.82
CA GLN A 42 -2.80 11.66 -20.32
C GLN A 42 -1.98 12.34 -21.43
N SER A 43 -0.65 12.21 -21.38
CA SER A 43 0.27 12.86 -22.32
C SER A 43 0.40 12.11 -23.65
N THR A 44 -0.16 10.91 -23.76
CA THR A 44 -0.18 10.16 -25.03
C THR A 44 -1.22 10.80 -25.96
N PRO A 45 -0.85 11.55 -27.02
CA PRO A 45 -1.81 12.25 -27.86
C PRO A 45 -2.67 11.22 -28.61
N PRO A 46 -4.00 11.40 -28.67
CA PRO A 46 -4.77 10.73 -29.67
C PRO A 46 -4.27 11.23 -31.05
N ILE A 47 -4.04 10.32 -31.98
CA ILE A 47 -3.64 10.64 -33.36
C ILE A 47 -4.79 11.39 -34.02
N SER A 48 -4.86 12.71 -33.82
CA SER A 48 -5.78 13.58 -34.55
C SER A 48 -5.15 14.96 -34.72
N ASN A 49 -4.91 15.31 -35.97
CA ASN A 49 -4.51 16.63 -36.42
C ASN A 49 -5.60 17.66 -36.06
N THR A 50 -5.38 18.50 -35.10
CA THR A 50 -6.15 19.75 -34.92
C THR A 50 -5.23 20.87 -34.48
N THR A 51 -4.88 21.69 -35.46
CA THR A 51 -4.32 23.03 -35.33
C THR A 51 -5.40 23.95 -34.82
N ASN A 52 -5.42 24.32 -33.53
CA ASN A 52 -5.99 25.59 -33.07
C ASN A 52 -5.44 25.88 -31.66
N GLY A 53 -4.82 27.01 -31.48
CA GLY A 53 -4.06 27.46 -30.33
C GLY A 53 -4.89 27.82 -29.07
N THR A 54 -5.55 26.87 -28.53
CA THR A 54 -6.16 26.94 -27.19
C THR A 54 -5.30 26.10 -26.24
N LEU A 55 -5.04 26.60 -25.03
CA LEU A 55 -4.36 25.85 -23.99
C LEU A 55 -5.00 24.45 -23.88
N PRO A 56 -4.22 23.36 -23.90
CA PRO A 56 -4.79 22.03 -23.90
C PRO A 56 -5.56 21.80 -22.58
N SER A 57 -6.87 21.72 -22.68
CA SER A 57 -7.71 21.23 -21.59
C SER A 57 -7.29 19.78 -21.28
N LYS A 58 -7.26 19.39 -20.00
CA LYS A 58 -6.98 18.00 -19.61
C LYS A 58 -7.90 17.06 -20.41
N PRO A 59 -7.37 15.96 -20.96
CA PRO A 59 -8.18 15.03 -21.74
C PRO A 59 -9.27 14.39 -20.85
N SER A 60 -10.41 14.03 -21.46
CA SER A 60 -11.46 13.31 -20.74
C SER A 60 -10.88 12.04 -20.12
N TYR A 61 -11.21 11.73 -18.86
CA TYR A 61 -10.72 10.54 -18.17
C TYR A 61 -11.03 9.26 -18.96
N LYS A 62 -12.13 9.20 -19.69
CA LYS A 62 -12.51 8.04 -20.53
C LYS A 62 -11.49 7.68 -21.60
N SER A 63 -10.64 8.62 -22.02
CA SER A 63 -9.65 8.36 -23.06
C SER A 63 -8.40 7.63 -22.57
N TRP A 64 -8.15 7.62 -21.26
CA TRP A 64 -6.96 7.04 -20.66
C TRP A 64 -7.26 6.13 -19.43
N THR A 65 -8.53 5.86 -19.16
CA THR A 65 -8.99 4.87 -18.19
C THR A 65 -9.76 3.76 -18.90
N THR A 66 -9.91 2.62 -18.26
CA THR A 66 -10.66 1.49 -18.84
C THR A 66 -11.70 0.97 -17.88
N GLN A 67 -12.96 0.94 -18.32
CA GLN A 67 -14.01 0.23 -17.60
C GLN A 67 -13.90 -1.26 -17.91
N GLN A 68 -13.66 -2.06 -16.90
CA GLN A 68 -13.61 -3.51 -17.01
C GLN A 68 -14.53 -4.12 -15.95
N ASP A 69 -15.54 -4.86 -16.39
CA ASP A 69 -16.59 -5.40 -15.53
C ASP A 69 -17.27 -4.29 -14.70
N SER A 70 -17.23 -4.41 -13.37
CA SER A 70 -17.78 -3.41 -12.44
C SER A 70 -16.76 -2.41 -11.92
N ALA A 71 -15.50 -2.45 -12.41
CA ALA A 71 -14.40 -1.63 -11.93
C ALA A 71 -13.88 -0.68 -13.03
N LEU A 72 -13.52 0.54 -12.63
CA LEU A 72 -12.78 1.49 -13.44
C LEU A 72 -11.30 1.42 -13.10
N TRP A 73 -10.47 1.08 -14.08
CA TRP A 73 -9.01 1.09 -13.98
C TRP A 73 -8.44 2.48 -14.27
N ILE A 74 -7.64 2.99 -13.38
CA ILE A 74 -7.06 4.33 -13.43
C ILE A 74 -5.53 4.25 -13.20
N PRO A 75 -4.71 4.52 -14.21
CA PRO A 75 -5.05 4.61 -15.65
C PRO A 75 -5.38 3.24 -16.26
N THR A 76 -5.61 3.19 -17.58
CA THR A 76 -5.65 1.93 -18.33
C THR A 76 -4.42 1.11 -18.00
N HIS A 77 -4.63 -0.14 -17.59
CA HIS A 77 -3.58 -0.99 -17.07
C HIS A 77 -3.39 -2.25 -17.90
N ILE A 78 -2.14 -2.56 -18.20
CA ILE A 78 -1.73 -3.81 -18.83
C ILE A 78 -0.73 -4.46 -17.89
N ALA A 79 -1.01 -5.70 -17.49
CA ALA A 79 -0.12 -6.46 -16.62
C ALA A 79 1.28 -6.61 -17.25
N SER A 80 2.30 -6.56 -16.40
CA SER A 80 3.71 -6.71 -16.79
C SER A 80 4.29 -7.98 -16.15
N PRO A 81 4.09 -9.15 -16.78
CA PRO A 81 4.58 -10.41 -16.26
C PRO A 81 6.09 -10.43 -16.12
N LEU A 82 6.58 -11.17 -15.12
CA LEU A 82 8.00 -11.42 -14.92
C LEU A 82 8.58 -12.20 -16.10
N VAL A 83 9.84 -11.92 -16.41
CA VAL A 83 10.52 -12.47 -17.61
C VAL A 83 11.05 -13.88 -17.39
N GLU A 84 11.59 -14.14 -16.18
CA GLU A 84 12.19 -15.42 -15.83
C GLU A 84 11.17 -16.36 -15.16
N PRO A 85 11.46 -17.66 -15.03
CA PRO A 85 10.59 -18.59 -14.30
C PRO A 85 10.36 -18.15 -12.85
N ARG A 86 9.20 -18.52 -12.29
CA ARG A 86 8.77 -18.12 -10.94
C ARG A 86 9.83 -18.37 -9.85
N GLU A 87 10.56 -19.47 -9.96
CA GLU A 87 11.57 -19.91 -8.99
C GLU A 87 12.79 -18.98 -8.94
N ALA A 88 13.02 -18.20 -9.98
CA ALA A 88 14.10 -17.21 -10.04
C ALA A 88 13.84 -15.97 -9.17
N TYR A 89 12.63 -15.82 -8.64
CA TYR A 89 12.22 -14.62 -7.90
C TYR A 89 11.91 -14.90 -6.43
N ASP A 90 12.26 -13.91 -5.59
CA ASP A 90 11.66 -13.68 -4.29
C ASP A 90 10.59 -12.59 -4.43
N ILE A 91 9.33 -12.99 -4.24
CA ILE A 91 8.18 -12.09 -4.34
C ILE A 91 7.68 -11.77 -2.93
N THR A 92 7.83 -10.51 -2.54
CA THR A 92 7.26 -9.97 -1.30
C THR A 92 6.08 -9.08 -1.60
N VAL A 93 4.99 -9.30 -0.89
CA VAL A 93 3.76 -8.50 -0.96
C VAL A 93 3.46 -7.95 0.41
N LYS A 94 3.13 -6.65 0.50
CA LYS A 94 2.62 -6.01 1.71
C LYS A 94 1.22 -5.47 1.46
N LEU A 95 0.26 -5.96 2.23
CA LEU A 95 -1.14 -5.53 2.18
C LEU A 95 -1.42 -4.61 3.37
N PHE A 96 -1.91 -3.42 3.08
CA PHE A 96 -2.31 -2.43 4.06
C PHE A 96 -3.83 -2.41 4.13
N TYR A 97 -4.37 -2.83 5.27
CA TYR A 97 -5.78 -2.62 5.57
C TYR A 97 -5.95 -1.19 6.07
N LEU A 98 -6.91 -0.49 5.49
CA LEU A 98 -7.13 0.92 5.81
C LEU A 98 -8.13 1.08 6.96
N PRO A 99 -8.03 2.19 7.74
CA PRO A 99 -8.96 2.47 8.81
C PRO A 99 -10.37 2.70 8.27
N ASN A 100 -11.36 2.57 9.16
CA ASN A 100 -12.79 2.77 8.84
C ASN A 100 -13.39 1.77 7.84
N ILE A 101 -12.65 0.74 7.41
CA ILE A 101 -13.15 -0.33 6.55
C ILE A 101 -13.53 -1.54 7.42
N PRO A 102 -14.77 -2.05 7.29
CA PRO A 102 -15.23 -3.19 8.07
C PRO A 102 -14.34 -4.42 7.92
N ALA A 103 -13.95 -5.03 9.04
CA ALA A 103 -13.05 -6.17 9.06
C ALA A 103 -13.61 -7.41 8.35
N ASP A 104 -14.94 -7.56 8.28
CA ASP A 104 -15.61 -8.65 7.58
C ASP A 104 -15.36 -8.65 6.07
N ARG A 105 -15.02 -7.49 5.48
CA ARG A 105 -14.66 -7.38 4.06
C ARG A 105 -13.24 -7.88 3.77
N ARG A 106 -12.37 -8.01 4.77
CA ARG A 106 -10.93 -8.30 4.58
C ARG A 106 -10.66 -9.63 3.92
N CYS A 107 -11.50 -10.65 4.16
CA CYS A 107 -11.36 -11.94 3.50
C CYS A 107 -11.40 -11.81 1.97
N VAL A 108 -12.39 -11.07 1.46
CA VAL A 108 -12.55 -10.84 0.03
C VAL A 108 -11.46 -9.92 -0.49
N GLN A 109 -11.18 -8.82 0.22
CA GLN A 109 -10.16 -7.83 -0.15
C GLN A 109 -8.76 -8.46 -0.22
N THR A 110 -8.42 -9.36 0.72
CA THR A 110 -7.13 -10.06 0.73
C THR A 110 -6.98 -10.94 -0.51
N ARG A 111 -7.97 -11.76 -0.83
CA ARG A 111 -7.92 -12.61 -2.03
C ARG A 111 -7.81 -11.77 -3.29
N GLU A 112 -8.59 -10.72 -3.39
CA GLU A 112 -8.54 -9.81 -4.52
C GLU A 112 -7.17 -9.12 -4.68
N ALA A 113 -6.56 -8.67 -3.58
CA ALA A 113 -5.23 -8.08 -3.60
C ALA A 113 -4.16 -9.08 -4.10
N ILE A 114 -4.22 -10.32 -3.63
CA ILE A 114 -3.32 -11.39 -4.06
C ILE A 114 -3.54 -11.73 -5.53
N ASP A 115 -4.78 -11.87 -5.98
CA ASP A 115 -5.11 -12.18 -7.37
C ASP A 115 -4.62 -11.08 -8.32
N LEU A 116 -4.76 -9.80 -7.94
CA LEU A 116 -4.22 -8.68 -8.72
C LEU A 116 -2.71 -8.75 -8.86
N VAL A 117 -1.99 -9.02 -7.75
CA VAL A 117 -0.53 -9.12 -7.79
C VAL A 117 -0.07 -10.34 -8.60
N LEU A 118 -0.70 -11.50 -8.42
CA LEU A 118 -0.36 -12.71 -9.18
C LEU A 118 -0.59 -12.50 -10.69
N LYS A 119 -1.69 -11.84 -11.05
CA LYS A 119 -2.00 -11.49 -12.44
C LYS A 119 -0.99 -10.49 -13.00
N GLU A 120 -0.62 -9.47 -12.21
CA GLU A 120 0.37 -8.46 -12.61
C GLU A 120 1.71 -9.09 -12.94
N LEU A 121 2.19 -9.96 -12.06
CA LEU A 121 3.49 -10.58 -12.17
C LEU A 121 3.50 -11.84 -13.06
N GLY A 122 2.35 -12.34 -13.49
CA GLY A 122 2.24 -13.63 -14.18
C GLY A 122 2.74 -14.79 -13.31
N ALA A 123 2.63 -14.66 -11.99
CA ALA A 123 3.16 -15.61 -11.02
C ALA A 123 2.05 -16.50 -10.44
N SER A 124 2.41 -17.71 -10.01
CA SER A 124 1.47 -18.67 -9.41
C SER A 124 1.41 -18.60 -7.88
N SER A 125 2.40 -17.96 -7.24
CA SER A 125 2.51 -17.90 -5.78
C SER A 125 3.36 -16.70 -5.32
N ILE A 126 3.31 -16.41 -4.04
CA ILE A 126 4.04 -15.35 -3.35
C ILE A 126 4.95 -15.99 -2.29
N ASP A 127 6.19 -15.52 -2.14
CA ASP A 127 7.11 -16.04 -1.12
C ASP A 127 6.78 -15.50 0.27
N LEU A 128 6.46 -14.21 0.38
CA LEU A 128 6.15 -13.56 1.66
C LEU A 128 4.99 -12.57 1.50
N LEU A 129 3.93 -12.78 2.28
CA LEU A 129 2.84 -11.82 2.43
C LEU A 129 2.90 -11.19 3.82
N ILE A 130 3.14 -9.89 3.88
CA ILE A 130 3.11 -9.10 5.11
C ILE A 130 1.80 -8.33 5.16
N VAL A 131 1.13 -8.32 6.30
CA VAL A 131 -0.07 -7.50 6.52
C VAL A 131 0.19 -6.41 7.54
N SER A 132 -0.35 -5.23 7.25
CA SER A 132 -0.37 -4.07 8.14
C SER A 132 -1.82 -3.79 8.53
N PHE A 133 -2.09 -3.84 9.83
CA PHE A 133 -3.41 -3.56 10.39
C PHE A 133 -3.57 -2.06 10.66
N PRO A 134 -4.79 -1.50 10.56
CA PRO A 134 -5.03 -0.10 10.82
C PRO A 134 -4.75 0.29 12.28
N GLY A 135 -4.23 1.50 12.49
CA GLY A 135 -3.93 2.04 13.83
C GLY A 135 -2.79 1.34 14.57
N MET A 136 -2.10 0.38 13.91
CA MET A 136 -0.94 -0.28 14.50
C MET A 136 0.31 0.54 14.25
N SER A 137 0.91 1.04 15.31
CA SER A 137 2.22 1.67 15.33
C SER A 137 3.12 0.91 16.29
N PHE A 138 4.38 0.77 15.91
CA PHE A 138 5.39 0.26 16.81
C PHE A 138 5.81 1.39 17.75
N ASP A 139 5.53 1.22 19.04
CA ASP A 139 5.95 2.12 20.10
C ASP A 139 7.00 1.42 20.93
N ALA A 140 8.22 1.94 20.87
CA ALA A 140 9.34 1.39 21.63
C ALA A 140 9.24 1.73 23.13
N ASP A 141 8.56 2.83 23.45
CA ASP A 141 8.44 3.31 24.83
C ASP A 141 7.53 2.42 25.69
N ASP A 142 6.61 1.68 25.07
CA ASP A 142 5.77 0.70 25.76
C ASP A 142 6.57 -0.49 26.35
N GLU A 143 7.82 -0.70 25.92
CA GLU A 143 8.65 -1.84 26.36
C GLU A 143 9.71 -1.45 27.41
N GLU A 144 10.00 -0.17 27.60
CA GLU A 144 11.03 0.29 28.54
C GLU A 144 10.49 0.63 29.94
N SER A 145 9.18 0.60 30.16
CA SER A 145 8.57 1.00 31.43
C SER A 145 8.85 0.09 32.63
N ASP A 146 9.58 -1.03 32.46
CA ASP A 146 9.94 -1.97 33.52
C ASP A 146 11.42 -1.89 33.97
N LEU A 147 12.20 -0.96 33.45
CA LEU A 147 13.59 -0.78 33.89
C LEU A 147 13.77 0.63 34.48
N ASP A 148 14.11 0.68 35.77
CA ASP A 148 14.43 1.87 36.59
C ASP A 148 15.49 2.79 35.94
N ASP A 149 15.08 3.70 35.03
CA ASP A 149 15.92 4.80 34.60
C ASP A 149 15.15 6.13 34.61
N PRO A 150 15.78 7.25 35.03
CA PRO A 150 15.09 8.53 35.20
C PRO A 150 14.70 9.17 33.87
N PRO A 151 13.58 9.94 33.79
CA PRO A 151 13.01 10.47 32.58
C PRO A 151 13.95 11.44 31.86
N SER A 152 14.28 11.14 30.62
CA SER A 152 15.00 12.02 29.72
C SER A 152 14.11 13.17 29.29
N ALA A 153 14.71 14.36 29.13
CA ALA A 153 14.04 15.62 28.88
C ALA A 153 13.18 15.64 27.59
N PRO A 154 12.11 16.47 27.53
CA PRO A 154 11.18 16.50 26.40
C PRO A 154 11.87 17.02 25.14
N MET A 155 11.81 16.22 24.09
CA MET A 155 12.23 16.60 22.74
C MET A 155 11.12 17.43 22.08
N SER A 156 11.49 18.37 21.24
CA SER A 156 10.71 19.46 20.66
C SER A 156 9.47 19.02 19.86
N GLU A 157 8.35 19.68 20.18
CA GLU A 157 7.01 19.53 19.59
C GLU A 157 6.87 20.11 18.19
N ASN A 158 7.55 19.69 17.14
CA ASN A 158 7.33 20.33 15.84
C ASN A 158 7.18 19.44 14.60
N ASP A 159 7.16 18.09 14.72
CA ASP A 159 7.01 17.23 13.53
C ASP A 159 5.82 16.23 13.58
N ASN A 160 4.92 16.34 14.55
CA ASN A 160 3.86 15.36 14.82
C ASN A 160 2.51 15.60 14.11
N GLU A 161 2.37 16.58 13.22
CA GLU A 161 1.05 16.91 12.64
C GLU A 161 0.59 16.00 11.47
N ALA A 162 1.42 15.11 10.95
CA ALA A 162 1.05 14.31 9.76
C ALA A 162 0.69 12.83 10.04
N ASP A 163 0.91 12.32 11.24
CA ASP A 163 0.66 10.91 11.59
C ASP A 163 -0.46 10.71 12.64
N ALA A 164 -1.03 11.79 13.13
CA ALA A 164 -2.10 11.82 14.16
C ALA A 164 -3.50 11.69 13.54
N GLY A 165 -3.73 10.77 12.69
CA GLY A 165 -5.05 10.54 12.12
C GLY A 165 -5.27 9.07 11.83
N ASP A 166 -5.73 8.28 12.81
CA ASP A 166 -6.73 7.31 12.46
C ASP A 166 -6.83 6.14 13.44
N GLY A 167 -7.76 6.32 14.33
CA GLY A 167 -8.39 5.20 14.99
C GLY A 167 -7.56 4.56 16.10
N ALA A 168 -8.23 4.12 17.14
CA ALA A 168 -7.62 3.24 18.14
C ALA A 168 -7.04 2.00 17.45
N PRO A 169 -5.90 1.46 17.98
CA PRO A 169 -5.34 0.22 17.48
C PRO A 169 -6.42 -0.87 17.44
N GLU A 170 -6.43 -1.64 16.38
CA GLU A 170 -7.38 -2.73 16.22
C GLU A 170 -7.19 -3.79 17.30
N ASP A 171 -8.30 -4.38 17.75
CA ASP A 171 -8.25 -5.47 18.72
C ASP A 171 -7.69 -6.77 18.10
N ILE A 172 -7.04 -7.57 18.96
CA ILE A 172 -6.38 -8.81 18.52
C ILE A 172 -7.36 -9.83 17.94
N ASP A 173 -8.59 -9.90 18.43
CA ASP A 173 -9.58 -10.89 17.95
C ASP A 173 -10.01 -10.60 16.51
N THR A 174 -10.16 -9.33 16.18
CA THR A 174 -10.40 -8.85 14.80
C THR A 174 -9.22 -9.17 13.89
N MET A 175 -7.98 -8.91 14.35
CA MET A 175 -6.77 -9.28 13.61
C MET A 175 -6.68 -10.80 13.37
N LEU A 176 -6.98 -11.62 14.38
CA LEU A 176 -6.98 -13.08 14.27
C LEU A 176 -8.04 -13.59 13.29
N THR A 177 -9.21 -12.94 13.23
CA THR A 177 -10.22 -13.27 12.23
C THR A 177 -9.69 -13.07 10.82
N THR A 178 -8.99 -11.96 10.58
CA THR A 178 -8.31 -11.70 9.31
C THR A 178 -7.18 -12.71 9.07
N TRP A 179 -6.39 -13.03 10.10
CA TRP A 179 -5.26 -13.97 10.01
C TRP A 179 -5.67 -15.36 9.54
N ARG A 180 -6.84 -15.85 9.94
CA ARG A 180 -7.38 -17.14 9.47
C ARG A 180 -7.53 -17.19 7.95
N THR A 181 -7.85 -16.08 7.31
CA THR A 181 -7.87 -16.01 5.84
C THR A 181 -6.46 -16.18 5.25
N LEU A 182 -5.45 -15.56 5.88
CA LEU A 182 -4.07 -15.69 5.46
C LEU A 182 -3.57 -17.13 5.65
N GLU A 183 -3.93 -17.77 6.76
CA GLU A 183 -3.63 -19.19 6.99
C GLU A 183 -4.24 -20.10 5.92
N THR A 184 -5.43 -19.75 5.42
CA THR A 184 -6.07 -20.46 4.30
C THR A 184 -5.27 -20.28 3.01
N LEU A 185 -4.87 -19.06 2.65
CA LEU A 185 -4.02 -18.78 1.48
C LEU A 185 -2.67 -19.51 1.56
N HIS A 186 -2.10 -19.60 2.77
CA HIS A 186 -0.90 -20.38 3.01
C HIS A 186 -1.13 -21.88 2.78
N SER A 187 -2.23 -22.43 3.30
CA SER A 187 -2.58 -23.85 3.11
C SER A 187 -2.92 -24.20 1.66
N GLU A 188 -3.44 -23.25 0.89
CA GLU A 188 -3.67 -23.37 -0.55
C GLU A 188 -2.38 -23.30 -1.38
N GLY A 189 -1.25 -22.97 -0.76
CA GLY A 189 0.06 -22.84 -1.43
C GLY A 189 0.22 -21.55 -2.23
N LEU A 190 -0.70 -20.60 -2.12
CA LEU A 190 -0.61 -19.30 -2.78
C LEU A 190 0.43 -18.39 -2.12
N VAL A 191 0.67 -18.58 -0.82
CA VAL A 191 1.63 -17.79 -0.02
C VAL A 191 2.51 -18.74 0.79
N SER A 192 3.84 -18.65 0.62
CA SER A 192 4.79 -19.53 1.31
C SER A 192 5.03 -19.13 2.76
N LYS A 193 5.13 -17.82 3.04
CA LYS A 193 5.38 -17.27 4.38
C LYS A 193 4.43 -16.12 4.66
N LEU A 194 3.98 -16.04 5.92
CA LEU A 194 3.16 -14.94 6.41
C LEU A 194 4.00 -14.02 7.29
N GLY A 195 3.71 -12.73 7.26
CA GLY A 195 4.33 -11.70 8.06
C GLY A 195 3.32 -10.69 8.59
N ILE A 196 3.71 -10.02 9.65
CA ILE A 196 2.97 -8.93 10.29
C ILE A 196 3.84 -7.68 10.37
N ALA A 197 3.23 -6.55 10.71
CA ALA A 197 3.95 -5.29 10.91
C ALA A 197 3.55 -4.62 12.23
N GLU A 198 4.51 -3.96 12.88
CA GLU A 198 4.31 -3.09 14.05
C GLU A 198 3.89 -3.81 15.34
N PHE A 199 4.30 -5.07 15.54
CA PHE A 199 4.00 -5.81 16.77
C PHE A 199 5.16 -5.69 17.76
N ASN A 200 4.88 -5.19 18.97
CA ASN A 200 5.76 -5.28 20.13
C ASN A 200 5.64 -6.67 20.79
N VAL A 201 6.44 -6.96 21.84
CA VAL A 201 6.45 -8.28 22.52
C VAL A 201 5.07 -8.66 23.02
N THR A 202 4.40 -7.78 23.74
CA THR A 202 3.09 -8.06 24.34
C THR A 202 2.01 -8.40 23.32
N LYS A 203 1.96 -7.63 22.23
CA LYS A 203 1.02 -7.89 21.12
C LYS A 203 1.37 -9.20 20.42
N LEU A 204 2.67 -9.46 20.21
CA LEU A 204 3.15 -10.67 19.55
C LEU A 204 2.84 -11.93 20.37
N GLU A 205 3.05 -11.91 21.69
CA GLU A 205 2.72 -13.02 22.59
C GLU A 205 1.23 -13.38 22.53
N LYS A 206 0.36 -12.38 22.65
CA LYS A 206 -1.08 -12.58 22.61
C LYS A 206 -1.52 -13.14 21.24
N PHE A 207 -0.95 -12.65 20.16
CA PHE A 207 -1.27 -13.07 18.81
C PHE A 207 -0.81 -14.50 18.54
N LEU A 208 0.44 -14.84 18.85
CA LEU A 208 1.01 -16.16 18.62
C LEU A 208 0.31 -17.28 19.39
N SER A 209 -0.25 -16.99 20.54
CA SER A 209 -0.97 -17.98 21.35
C SER A 209 -2.23 -18.52 20.65
N GLN A 210 -2.75 -17.83 19.65
CA GLN A 210 -4.01 -18.13 18.99
C GLN A 210 -3.89 -18.40 17.48
N THR A 211 -2.67 -18.30 16.90
CA THR A 211 -2.42 -18.57 15.49
C THR A 211 -2.04 -20.03 15.24
N LYS A 212 -2.51 -20.61 14.15
CA LYS A 212 -2.11 -21.96 13.69
C LYS A 212 -0.83 -21.89 12.87
N VAL A 213 -0.74 -20.91 11.97
CA VAL A 213 0.47 -20.61 11.21
C VAL A 213 1.08 -19.35 11.80
N LYS A 214 2.26 -19.49 12.40
CA LYS A 214 2.98 -18.35 12.97
C LYS A 214 3.48 -17.41 11.86
N PRO A 215 3.52 -16.09 12.09
CA PRO A 215 4.23 -15.18 11.21
C PRO A 215 5.72 -15.54 11.20
N SER A 216 6.30 -15.56 10.01
CA SER A 216 7.74 -15.76 9.82
C SER A 216 8.53 -14.46 9.96
N VAL A 217 7.84 -13.33 9.81
CA VAL A 217 8.41 -11.98 9.78
C VAL A 217 7.55 -11.04 10.63
N ASN A 218 8.19 -10.18 11.40
CA ASN A 218 7.60 -8.98 11.98
C ASN A 218 8.37 -7.76 11.45
N GLN A 219 7.72 -6.91 10.68
CA GLN A 219 8.29 -5.67 10.16
C GLN A 219 8.05 -4.52 11.14
N ILE A 220 9.10 -3.76 11.45
CA ILE A 220 9.05 -2.70 12.43
C ILE A 220 9.52 -1.40 11.81
N ASN A 221 8.79 -0.31 12.06
CA ASN A 221 9.21 1.03 11.73
C ASN A 221 10.14 1.56 12.85
N VAL A 222 11.42 1.68 12.55
CA VAL A 222 12.44 2.22 13.47
C VAL A 222 12.71 3.71 13.25
N ARG A 223 11.79 4.41 12.63
CA ARG A 223 11.97 5.80 12.20
C ARG A 223 12.17 6.76 13.38
N ASP A 224 11.42 6.54 14.45
CA ASP A 224 11.45 7.37 15.64
C ASP A 224 12.36 6.78 16.73
N CYS A 225 12.73 5.50 16.60
CA CYS A 225 13.58 4.77 17.50
C CYS A 225 14.71 4.09 16.72
N CYS A 226 15.93 4.60 16.83
CA CYS A 226 17.09 4.06 16.08
C CYS A 226 17.48 2.64 16.47
N VAL A 227 16.85 2.06 17.49
CA VAL A 227 17.22 0.76 18.07
C VAL A 227 15.97 -0.07 18.30
N VAL A 228 15.98 -1.29 17.78
CA VAL A 228 14.93 -2.28 18.11
C VAL A 228 15.12 -2.71 19.56
N PRO A 229 14.08 -2.70 20.42
CA PRO A 229 14.17 -3.10 21.81
C PRO A 229 14.74 -4.50 21.98
N LYS A 230 15.66 -4.64 22.91
CA LYS A 230 16.31 -5.92 23.20
C LYS A 230 15.32 -7.04 23.59
N PRO A 231 14.26 -6.80 24.38
CA PRO A 231 13.24 -7.81 24.66
C PRO A 231 12.59 -8.36 23.39
N LEU A 232 12.24 -7.50 22.43
CA LEU A 232 11.65 -7.94 21.16
C LEU A 232 12.63 -8.77 20.34
N ILE A 233 13.91 -8.40 20.28
CA ILE A 233 14.94 -9.17 19.56
C ILE A 233 15.04 -10.58 20.15
N LEU A 234 15.10 -10.68 21.49
CA LEU A 234 15.22 -11.96 22.17
C LEU A 234 13.98 -12.84 21.98
N TYR A 235 12.79 -12.24 22.11
CA TYR A 235 11.53 -12.96 21.94
C TYR A 235 11.33 -13.43 20.49
N ALA A 236 11.55 -12.56 19.51
CA ALA A 236 11.47 -12.92 18.10
C ALA A 236 12.43 -14.05 17.73
N LYS A 237 13.69 -13.99 18.24
CA LYS A 237 14.67 -15.07 18.07
C LYS A 237 14.18 -16.39 18.67
N GLN A 238 13.60 -16.36 19.87
CA GLN A 238 13.05 -17.54 20.52
C GLN A 238 11.88 -18.14 19.73
N GLN A 239 11.03 -17.30 19.13
CA GLN A 239 9.88 -17.71 18.33
C GLN A 239 10.23 -18.03 16.88
N GLN A 240 11.50 -17.84 16.46
CA GLN A 240 11.98 -18.00 15.08
C GLN A 240 11.29 -17.03 14.09
N ILE A 241 11.02 -15.81 14.54
CA ILE A 241 10.45 -14.72 13.75
C ILE A 241 11.59 -13.79 13.34
N GLU A 242 11.70 -13.53 12.05
CA GLU A 242 12.66 -12.57 11.50
C GLU A 242 12.15 -11.14 11.75
N LEU A 243 13.02 -10.27 12.27
CA LEU A 243 12.72 -8.86 12.41
C LEU A 243 13.27 -8.10 11.20
N LEU A 244 12.40 -7.44 10.47
CA LEU A 244 12.76 -6.57 9.36
C LEU A 244 12.41 -5.13 9.71
N THR A 245 13.19 -4.19 9.19
CA THR A 245 12.90 -2.76 9.33
C THR A 245 12.29 -2.20 8.07
N HIS A 246 11.44 -1.17 8.21
CA HIS A 246 10.84 -0.45 7.09
C HIS A 246 10.60 1.03 7.45
N ASN A 247 10.26 1.82 6.44
CA ASN A 247 9.87 3.22 6.56
C ASN A 247 8.46 3.49 6.01
N ASP A 248 7.63 2.46 5.92
CA ASP A 248 6.24 2.64 5.49
C ASP A 248 5.47 3.42 6.56
N CYS A 249 4.57 4.29 6.13
CA CYS A 249 3.67 4.99 7.05
C CYS A 249 2.60 4.05 7.58
N THR A 250 2.16 4.29 8.80
CA THR A 250 1.04 3.58 9.43
C THR A 250 -0.22 3.74 8.57
N ASN A 251 -0.49 4.95 8.12
CA ASN A 251 -1.54 5.23 7.14
C ASN A 251 -0.91 5.53 5.77
N VAL A 252 -0.86 4.51 4.90
CA VAL A 252 -0.24 4.61 3.58
C VAL A 252 -1.05 5.46 2.60
N LEU A 253 -2.36 5.61 2.86
CA LEU A 253 -3.29 6.36 2.02
C LEU A 253 -4.28 7.15 2.88
N PRO A 254 -3.86 8.29 3.47
CA PRO A 254 -4.70 9.12 4.33
C PRO A 254 -6.00 9.57 3.66
N PRO A 255 -7.07 9.81 4.43
CA PRO A 255 -8.32 10.35 3.92
C PRO A 255 -8.10 11.61 3.08
N GLY A 256 -8.86 11.75 2.00
CA GLY A 256 -8.75 12.89 1.08
C GLY A 256 -7.64 12.79 0.04
N THR A 257 -6.59 11.99 0.26
CA THR A 257 -5.46 11.85 -0.68
C THR A 257 -5.91 11.43 -2.09
N LEU A 258 -6.78 10.41 -2.21
CA LEU A 258 -7.29 9.99 -3.51
C LEU A 258 -8.18 11.05 -4.16
N ARG A 259 -8.96 11.79 -3.37
CA ARG A 259 -9.76 12.89 -3.88
C ARG A 259 -8.88 14.00 -4.44
N GLU A 260 -7.74 14.29 -3.81
CA GLU A 260 -6.78 15.26 -4.32
C GLU A 260 -6.15 14.78 -5.64
N ILE A 261 -5.68 13.52 -5.69
CA ILE A 261 -5.07 12.93 -6.89
C ILE A 261 -6.06 12.85 -8.05
N LEU A 262 -7.26 12.35 -7.82
CA LEU A 262 -8.27 12.14 -8.86
C LEU A 262 -9.06 13.40 -9.20
N GLY A 263 -8.99 14.43 -8.38
CA GLY A 263 -9.75 15.68 -8.50
C GLY A 263 -9.38 16.53 -9.71
N SER A 264 -10.18 17.57 -9.92
CA SER A 264 -10.01 18.54 -11.02
C SER A 264 -9.07 19.69 -10.70
N GLY A 265 -8.38 19.67 -9.53
CA GLY A 265 -7.41 20.69 -9.13
C GLY A 265 -6.16 20.68 -10.02
N ASP A 266 -5.29 21.69 -9.81
CA ASP A 266 -4.06 21.83 -10.62
C ASP A 266 -3.13 20.61 -10.47
N LYS A 267 -3.11 20.01 -9.29
CA LYS A 267 -2.32 18.80 -8.98
C LYS A 267 -3.06 17.49 -9.27
N GLY A 268 -4.38 17.52 -9.47
CA GLY A 268 -5.19 16.32 -9.69
C GLY A 268 -5.26 15.95 -11.17
N VAL A 269 -5.68 14.71 -11.47
CA VAL A 269 -5.72 14.17 -12.84
C VAL A 269 -7.06 14.37 -13.55
N GLY A 270 -8.08 14.96 -12.88
CA GLY A 270 -9.34 15.37 -13.51
C GLY A 270 -10.37 14.28 -13.75
N VAL A 271 -10.30 13.17 -12.99
CA VAL A 271 -11.32 12.10 -13.03
C VAL A 271 -12.58 12.50 -12.27
N LEU A 272 -12.41 13.15 -11.10
CA LEU A 272 -13.50 13.56 -10.23
C LEU A 272 -13.89 15.01 -10.43
N ALA A 273 -15.20 15.29 -10.39
CA ALA A 273 -15.74 16.64 -10.35
C ALA A 273 -15.43 17.33 -9.01
N ARG A 274 -15.31 18.66 -9.02
CA ARG A 274 -15.34 19.45 -7.78
C ARG A 274 -16.76 19.48 -7.22
N GLU A 275 -16.87 19.64 -5.90
CA GLU A 275 -18.17 19.92 -5.30
C GLU A 275 -18.75 21.20 -5.89
N GLY A 276 -20.01 21.12 -6.37
CA GLY A 276 -20.71 22.26 -6.99
C GLY A 276 -20.28 22.56 -8.44
N GLU A 277 -19.40 21.79 -9.05
CA GLU A 277 -19.03 21.98 -10.47
C GLU A 277 -20.20 21.60 -11.37
N THR A 278 -20.84 22.59 -11.97
CA THR A 278 -21.85 22.43 -12.99
C THR A 278 -21.24 22.71 -14.37
N GLY A 279 -20.80 21.62 -15.03
CA GLY A 279 -20.71 21.59 -16.50
C GLY A 279 -19.68 22.45 -17.23
N ASP A 280 -18.40 22.06 -17.18
CA ASP A 280 -17.39 22.54 -18.16
C ASP A 280 -17.44 21.74 -19.49
N GLY A 281 -18.49 20.98 -19.73
CA GLY A 281 -18.60 20.14 -20.94
C GLY A 281 -17.74 18.87 -20.94
N VAL A 282 -16.85 18.69 -19.97
CA VAL A 282 -16.06 17.46 -19.78
C VAL A 282 -16.73 16.58 -18.74
N GLU A 283 -17.07 15.38 -19.13
CA GLU A 283 -17.69 14.40 -18.24
C GLU A 283 -16.70 13.97 -17.17
N LYS A 284 -17.09 14.07 -15.90
CA LYS A 284 -16.32 13.70 -14.72
C LYS A 284 -17.18 12.83 -13.80
N LEU A 285 -16.54 12.01 -12.99
CA LEU A 285 -17.24 11.22 -12.00
C LEU A 285 -17.66 12.12 -10.83
N LYS A 286 -18.87 11.91 -10.35
CA LYS A 286 -19.44 12.59 -9.16
C LYS A 286 -19.40 11.61 -8.00
N GLY A 287 -19.42 12.13 -6.78
CA GLY A 287 -19.41 11.35 -5.56
C GLY A 287 -18.09 11.47 -4.78
N ASP A 288 -18.01 10.80 -3.66
CA ASP A 288 -16.83 10.73 -2.82
C ASP A 288 -16.07 9.42 -2.99
N VAL A 289 -14.74 9.46 -2.82
CA VAL A 289 -13.86 8.31 -2.99
C VAL A 289 -13.39 7.82 -1.65
N GLU A 290 -13.80 6.61 -1.30
CA GLU A 290 -13.39 5.93 -0.09
C GLU A 290 -12.32 4.87 -0.40
N PRO A 291 -11.05 5.08 0.01
CA PRO A 291 -10.01 4.07 -0.09
C PRO A 291 -10.39 2.81 0.70
N GLN A 292 -10.16 1.63 0.13
CA GLN A 292 -10.51 0.35 0.76
C GLN A 292 -9.28 -0.40 1.27
N TRP A 293 -8.26 -0.50 0.44
CA TRP A 293 -6.99 -1.16 0.77
C TRP A 293 -5.90 -0.79 -0.25
N VAL A 294 -4.66 -1.00 0.16
CA VAL A 294 -3.48 -0.82 -0.70
C VAL A 294 -2.63 -2.07 -0.64
N VAL A 295 -2.13 -2.52 -1.79
CA VAL A 295 -1.14 -3.59 -1.85
C VAL A 295 0.12 -3.10 -2.56
N LYS A 296 1.28 -3.37 -1.95
CA LYS A 296 2.62 -3.15 -2.49
C LYS A 296 3.22 -4.49 -2.86
N TYR A 297 3.81 -4.62 -4.03
CA TYR A 297 4.53 -5.81 -4.43
C TYR A 297 5.96 -5.48 -4.84
N THR A 298 6.85 -6.43 -4.62
CA THR A 298 8.26 -6.35 -5.02
C THR A 298 8.73 -7.74 -5.43
N ALA A 299 9.25 -7.87 -6.65
CA ALA A 299 9.86 -9.08 -7.16
C ALA A 299 11.36 -8.85 -7.37
N VAL A 300 12.17 -9.62 -6.65
CA VAL A 300 13.63 -9.56 -6.67
C VAL A 300 14.16 -10.80 -7.38
N VAL A 301 15.06 -10.62 -8.34
CA VAL A 301 15.77 -11.73 -8.98
C VAL A 301 16.80 -12.28 -8.00
N LYS A 302 16.63 -13.52 -7.54
CA LYS A 302 17.46 -14.14 -6.48
C LYS A 302 18.95 -14.09 -6.74
N ASP A 303 19.36 -14.54 -7.91
CA ASP A 303 20.78 -14.70 -8.24
C ASP A 303 21.51 -13.36 -8.40
N ARG A 304 20.77 -12.28 -8.66
CA ARG A 304 21.34 -10.96 -8.92
C ARG A 304 21.03 -9.96 -7.81
N GLY A 305 20.07 -10.23 -6.94
CA GLY A 305 19.62 -9.30 -5.91
C GLY A 305 19.02 -8.00 -6.47
N VAL A 306 18.49 -8.05 -7.70
CA VAL A 306 17.96 -6.87 -8.41
C VAL A 306 16.44 -6.90 -8.36
N VAL A 307 15.84 -5.76 -8.03
CA VAL A 307 14.40 -5.57 -8.14
C VAL A 307 14.03 -5.43 -9.61
N GLU A 308 13.31 -6.40 -10.16
CA GLU A 308 12.82 -6.35 -11.54
C GLU A 308 11.45 -5.69 -11.62
N SER A 309 10.57 -5.99 -10.68
CA SER A 309 9.23 -5.42 -10.65
C SER A 309 8.88 -4.95 -9.25
N LYS A 310 8.35 -3.73 -9.15
CA LYS A 310 7.84 -3.13 -7.92
C LYS A 310 6.68 -2.20 -8.27
N GLY A 311 5.60 -2.26 -7.52
CA GLY A 311 4.47 -1.37 -7.75
C GLY A 311 3.42 -1.48 -6.66
N TYR A 312 2.33 -0.75 -6.89
CA TYR A 312 1.19 -0.68 -5.98
C TYR A 312 -0.11 -0.80 -6.75
N PHE A 313 -1.09 -1.43 -6.10
CA PHE A 313 -2.50 -1.24 -6.39
C PHE A 313 -3.18 -0.60 -5.20
N ALA A 314 -4.03 0.39 -5.46
CA ALA A 314 -4.94 0.94 -4.48
C ALA A 314 -6.37 0.74 -4.98
N VAL A 315 -7.23 0.20 -4.13
CA VAL A 315 -8.65 0.02 -4.46
C VAL A 315 -9.48 0.98 -3.63
N ALA A 316 -10.45 1.60 -4.27
CA ALA A 316 -11.38 2.52 -3.66
C ALA A 316 -12.81 2.27 -4.15
N GLU A 317 -13.78 2.72 -3.38
CA GLU A 317 -15.19 2.79 -3.75
C GLU A 317 -15.59 4.25 -4.00
N LEU A 318 -16.22 4.49 -5.15
CA LEU A 318 -16.90 5.74 -5.42
C LEU A 318 -18.33 5.63 -4.87
N ARG A 319 -18.67 6.50 -3.94
CA ARG A 319 -19.99 6.62 -3.31
C ARG A 319 -20.70 7.87 -3.83
N ASP A 320 -21.99 7.74 -4.07
CA ASP A 320 -22.87 8.86 -4.48
C ASP A 320 -23.18 9.77 -3.29
#